data_b7000b948b69e1b730389111f1b5efb9
#
_entry.id   b7000b948b69e1b730389111f1b5efb9
#
_cell.length_a   1.000
_cell.length_b   1.000
_cell.length_c   1.000
_cell.angle_alpha   90.00
_cell.angle_beta   90.00
_cell.angle_gamma   90.00
#
_symmetry.space_group_name_H-M   'P 1'
#
loop_
_entity.id
_entity.type
_entity.pdbx_description
1 polymer ?
#
loop_
_entity_poly.entity_id
_entity_poly.type
_entity_poly.pdbx_seq_one_letter_code
_entity_poly.pdbx_strand_id
1 'polypeptide(L)'
;MTTVIPYFDWPARSADWADDIVEVFQEVAESDEFILKSRVERLEAEIADRTGAAHAVAVASGTGALTVILAALGLGGGDEVVTPAFSFVSTASTVALRGARPVFADVEYETGLLDPAAAEAAVTEHTRALLPAYLFSGSPKMGAFAEIAARHSLHLVEDSAIALGAEVDGKPAGRHGHAGVYSFFPAKPAGGIGDAGMIVTDDDELARTARMLRNHGQPAGKRFYHELLGFNCRMDELTAGFLLRKLPHLDRLLERRREIAAVYEEGLRPLAPALLPPPAGFEGRSVYTYVVRAQQREELRAHLAGQGIETAVYYPRPLHLQPAFAHLGYGPGDFPVAEQLSREALALPLHPDMAPGAAEQVVAAVSRFYAAGR
;
A
#
# COMPACT_ATOMS: atom_id res chain seq x y z
N MET A 1 -19.20 12.49 -28.36
CA MET A 1 -18.04 12.62 -27.47
C MET A 1 -17.82 11.26 -26.84
N THR A 2 -16.65 10.66 -27.00
CA THR A 2 -16.33 9.36 -26.34
C THR A 2 -16.29 9.63 -24.84
N THR A 3 -17.12 8.92 -24.08
CA THR A 3 -17.11 9.03 -22.61
C THR A 3 -15.75 8.53 -22.12
N VAL A 4 -15.01 9.37 -21.39
CA VAL A 4 -13.73 8.99 -20.81
C VAL A 4 -13.98 8.06 -19.62
N ILE A 5 -13.26 6.94 -19.55
CA ILE A 5 -13.18 6.08 -18.37
C ILE A 5 -11.86 6.46 -17.66
N PRO A 6 -11.91 7.26 -16.59
CA PRO A 6 -10.72 7.72 -15.91
C PRO A 6 -10.08 6.57 -15.13
N TYR A 7 -8.75 6.62 -15.00
CA TYR A 7 -8.04 5.68 -14.12
C TYR A 7 -8.46 5.83 -12.66
N PHE A 8 -8.75 7.07 -12.27
CA PHE A 8 -9.27 7.44 -10.95
C PHE A 8 -10.16 8.68 -11.09
N ASP A 9 -11.40 8.62 -10.60
CA ASP A 9 -12.37 9.72 -10.72
C ASP A 9 -12.36 10.59 -9.45
N TRP A 10 -11.45 11.57 -9.40
CA TRP A 10 -11.37 12.51 -8.29
C TRP A 10 -12.60 13.41 -8.15
N PRO A 11 -13.18 13.97 -9.24
CA PRO A 11 -14.38 14.79 -9.15
C PRO A 11 -15.58 14.05 -8.58
N ALA A 12 -15.88 12.83 -9.05
CA ALA A 12 -17.00 12.03 -8.54
C ALA A 12 -16.80 11.71 -7.05
N ARG A 13 -15.60 11.26 -6.69
CA ARG A 13 -15.26 10.94 -5.30
C ARG A 13 -15.36 12.15 -4.36
N SER A 14 -14.93 13.33 -4.81
CA SER A 14 -15.00 14.55 -3.99
C SER A 14 -16.44 15.03 -3.81
N ALA A 15 -17.29 14.87 -4.84
CA ALA A 15 -18.70 15.26 -4.75
C ALA A 15 -19.46 14.45 -3.71
N ASP A 16 -19.22 13.13 -3.63
CA ASP A 16 -19.91 12.24 -2.68
C ASP A 16 -19.61 12.56 -1.21
N TRP A 17 -18.48 13.22 -0.94
CA TRP A 17 -18.01 13.51 0.42
C TRP A 17 -17.91 15.01 0.75
N ALA A 18 -18.41 15.89 -0.14
CA ALA A 18 -18.23 17.34 0.01
C ALA A 18 -18.86 17.87 1.31
N ASP A 19 -20.06 17.43 1.64
CA ASP A 19 -20.77 17.87 2.84
C ASP A 19 -20.05 17.38 4.11
N ASP A 20 -19.63 16.11 4.14
CA ASP A 20 -18.85 15.56 5.25
C ASP A 20 -17.56 16.33 5.50
N ILE A 21 -16.85 16.73 4.43
CA ILE A 21 -15.62 17.52 4.53
C ILE A 21 -15.91 18.88 5.17
N VAL A 22 -16.96 19.57 4.72
CA VAL A 22 -17.36 20.89 5.23
C VAL A 22 -17.77 20.80 6.71
N GLU A 23 -18.59 19.80 7.06
CA GLU A 23 -19.03 19.59 8.44
C GLU A 23 -17.86 19.30 9.38
N VAL A 24 -16.93 18.41 8.99
CA VAL A 24 -15.73 18.10 9.79
C VAL A 24 -14.86 19.35 9.97
N PHE A 25 -14.71 20.17 8.92
CA PHE A 25 -13.98 21.42 9.02
C PHE A 25 -14.60 22.37 10.05
N GLN A 26 -15.93 22.52 10.03
CA GLN A 26 -16.65 23.36 10.99
C GLN A 26 -16.49 22.83 12.42
N GLU A 27 -16.69 21.53 12.64
CA GLU A 27 -16.52 20.89 13.95
C GLU A 27 -15.10 21.08 14.53
N VAL A 28 -14.06 20.96 13.69
CA VAL A 28 -12.67 21.16 14.11
C VAL A 28 -12.42 22.63 14.45
N ALA A 29 -12.92 23.55 13.62
CA ALA A 29 -12.78 24.99 13.86
C ALA A 29 -13.49 25.43 15.16
N GLU A 30 -14.65 24.87 15.48
CA GLU A 30 -15.40 25.16 16.72
C GLU A 30 -14.74 24.56 17.97
N SER A 31 -14.10 23.40 17.85
CA SER A 31 -13.42 22.72 18.97
C SER A 31 -12.06 23.27 19.33
N ASP A 32 -11.40 24.04 18.43
CA ASP A 32 -10.00 24.49 18.51
C ASP A 32 -8.99 23.33 18.72
N GLU A 33 -9.39 22.12 18.32
CA GLU A 33 -8.56 20.93 18.36
C GLU A 33 -8.03 20.62 16.95
N PHE A 34 -6.75 20.84 16.66
CA PHE A 34 -6.19 20.69 15.31
C PHE A 34 -5.25 19.51 15.14
N ILE A 35 -4.49 19.12 16.16
CA ILE A 35 -3.42 18.11 16.03
C ILE A 35 -3.41 17.18 17.24
N LEU A 36 -3.48 15.85 16.99
CA LEU A 36 -3.36 14.79 18.00
C LEU A 36 -4.31 14.98 19.19
N LYS A 37 -5.58 15.09 18.91
CA LYS A 37 -6.65 15.28 19.90
C LYS A 37 -7.71 14.18 19.77
N SER A 38 -8.92 14.51 20.15
CA SER A 38 -10.03 13.56 20.33
C SER A 38 -10.40 12.74 19.13
N ARG A 39 -10.37 13.31 17.90
CA ARG A 39 -10.70 12.59 16.68
C ARG A 39 -9.59 11.62 16.29
N VAL A 40 -8.33 12.02 16.45
CA VAL A 40 -7.19 11.12 16.23
C VAL A 40 -7.25 9.94 17.20
N GLU A 41 -7.51 10.18 18.49
CA GLU A 41 -7.64 9.12 19.50
C GLU A 41 -8.79 8.14 19.16
N ARG A 42 -9.93 8.67 18.73
CA ARG A 42 -11.09 7.85 18.28
C ARG A 42 -10.76 7.04 17.03
N LEU A 43 -10.04 7.63 16.06
CA LEU A 43 -9.62 6.93 14.85
C LEU A 43 -8.63 5.80 15.18
N GLU A 44 -7.68 6.04 16.09
CA GLU A 44 -6.77 4.99 16.58
C GLU A 44 -7.55 3.84 17.22
N ALA A 45 -8.52 4.14 18.07
CA ALA A 45 -9.38 3.13 18.70
C ALA A 45 -10.20 2.34 17.66
N GLU A 46 -10.82 3.02 16.70
CA GLU A 46 -11.62 2.38 15.63
C GLU A 46 -10.77 1.46 14.74
N ILE A 47 -9.54 1.88 14.37
CA ILE A 47 -8.63 1.03 13.59
C ILE A 47 -8.12 -0.15 14.43
N ALA A 48 -7.80 0.05 15.71
CA ALA A 48 -7.40 -1.01 16.61
C ALA A 48 -8.51 -2.07 16.74
N ASP A 49 -9.76 -1.65 16.95
CA ASP A 49 -10.92 -2.54 17.04
C ASP A 49 -11.14 -3.30 15.74
N ARG A 50 -11.19 -2.59 14.59
CA ARG A 50 -11.43 -3.19 13.28
C ARG A 50 -10.35 -4.22 12.88
N THR A 51 -9.13 -4.02 13.30
CA THR A 51 -8.01 -4.91 12.97
C THR A 51 -7.70 -5.93 14.07
N GLY A 52 -8.31 -5.78 15.25
CA GLY A 52 -8.00 -6.56 16.44
C GLY A 52 -6.58 -6.30 16.96
N ALA A 53 -5.94 -5.18 16.62
CA ALA A 53 -4.63 -4.79 17.14
C ALA A 53 -4.75 -4.26 18.57
N ALA A 54 -3.76 -4.55 19.42
CA ALA A 54 -3.70 -3.92 20.74
C ALA A 54 -3.52 -2.40 20.65
N HIS A 55 -2.81 -1.94 19.61
CA HIS A 55 -2.53 -0.53 19.40
C HIS A 55 -2.63 -0.14 17.93
N ALA A 56 -3.21 1.04 17.70
CA ALA A 56 -3.04 1.80 16.48
C ALA A 56 -2.40 3.15 16.81
N VAL A 57 -1.53 3.64 15.92
CA VAL A 57 -0.83 4.93 16.09
C VAL A 57 -0.94 5.72 14.80
N ALA A 58 -1.72 6.79 14.81
CA ALA A 58 -1.96 7.64 13.67
C ALA A 58 -0.72 8.51 13.35
N VAL A 59 -0.37 8.59 12.07
CA VAL A 59 0.80 9.31 11.57
C VAL A 59 0.47 10.08 10.28
N ALA A 60 1.39 10.93 9.83
CA ALA A 60 1.17 11.82 8.69
C ALA A 60 1.04 11.11 7.32
N SER A 61 1.53 9.89 7.16
CA SER A 61 1.45 9.11 5.91
C SER A 61 1.87 7.66 6.12
N GLY A 62 1.59 6.78 5.14
CA GLY A 62 2.13 5.42 5.15
C GLY A 62 3.66 5.38 5.12
N THR A 63 4.30 6.29 4.38
CA THR A 63 5.76 6.46 4.40
C THR A 63 6.27 6.87 5.78
N GLY A 64 5.57 7.79 6.43
CA GLY A 64 5.84 8.18 7.82
C GLY A 64 5.67 7.02 8.80
N ALA A 65 4.66 6.17 8.58
CA ALA A 65 4.46 4.97 9.39
C ALA A 65 5.67 4.01 9.32
N LEU A 66 6.12 3.67 8.10
CA LEU A 66 7.32 2.84 7.92
C LEU A 66 8.55 3.47 8.58
N THR A 67 8.76 4.78 8.38
CA THR A 67 9.90 5.49 8.99
C THR A 67 9.88 5.42 10.52
N VAL A 68 8.69 5.62 11.12
CA VAL A 68 8.52 5.57 12.57
C VAL A 68 8.71 4.15 13.11
N ILE A 69 8.17 3.11 12.44
CA ILE A 69 8.37 1.72 12.83
C ILE A 69 9.85 1.35 12.82
N LEU A 70 10.55 1.61 11.70
CA LEU A 70 11.97 1.28 11.57
C LEU A 70 12.82 2.01 12.64
N ALA A 71 12.45 3.26 12.97
CA ALA A 71 13.09 3.99 14.05
C ALA A 71 12.77 3.42 15.44
N ALA A 72 11.51 3.01 15.68
CA ALA A 72 11.09 2.41 16.95
C ALA A 72 11.77 1.04 17.20
N LEU A 73 12.02 0.28 16.13
CA LEU A 73 12.79 -0.97 16.16
C LEU A 73 14.30 -0.75 16.27
N GLY A 74 14.77 0.51 16.31
CA GLY A 74 16.19 0.84 16.43
C GLY A 74 17.01 0.61 15.17
N LEU A 75 16.38 0.38 14.02
CA LEU A 75 17.09 0.08 12.77
C LEU A 75 17.82 1.31 12.23
N GLY A 76 19.07 1.11 11.80
CA GLY A 76 19.94 2.19 11.34
C GLY A 76 21.22 1.72 10.67
N GLY A 77 22.29 2.52 10.76
CA GLY A 77 23.56 2.23 10.11
C GLY A 77 24.18 0.88 10.52
N GLY A 78 24.51 0.06 9.54
CA GLY A 78 25.04 -1.30 9.73
C GLY A 78 23.99 -2.40 9.65
N ASP A 79 22.70 -2.04 9.73
CA ASP A 79 21.60 -3.01 9.61
C ASP A 79 21.15 -3.17 8.17
N GLU A 80 20.66 -4.35 7.84
CA GLU A 80 20.05 -4.67 6.55
C GLU A 80 18.58 -5.01 6.73
N VAL A 81 17.76 -4.58 5.76
CA VAL A 81 16.33 -4.91 5.70
C VAL A 81 16.03 -5.52 4.33
N VAL A 82 15.56 -6.76 4.31
CA VAL A 82 15.15 -7.43 3.07
C VAL A 82 13.81 -6.89 2.61
N THR A 83 13.75 -6.45 1.34
CA THR A 83 12.60 -5.78 0.74
C THR A 83 12.45 -6.17 -0.74
N PRO A 84 11.23 -6.15 -1.34
CA PRO A 84 11.04 -6.52 -2.73
C PRO A 84 11.75 -5.55 -3.70
N ALA A 85 12.33 -6.08 -4.77
CA ALA A 85 12.87 -5.29 -5.88
C ALA A 85 11.79 -4.60 -6.72
N PHE A 86 10.52 -5.02 -6.59
CA PHE A 86 9.35 -4.47 -7.26
C PHE A 86 8.29 -4.06 -6.24
N SER A 87 8.23 -2.76 -5.94
CA SER A 87 7.31 -2.17 -4.96
C SER A 87 7.21 -0.66 -5.19
N PHE A 88 6.34 -0.01 -4.41
CA PHE A 88 6.39 1.45 -4.25
C PHE A 88 7.68 1.86 -3.53
N VAL A 89 8.22 3.00 -3.92
CA VAL A 89 9.55 3.44 -3.46
C VAL A 89 9.67 3.54 -1.93
N SER A 90 8.59 3.86 -1.21
CA SER A 90 8.62 4.02 0.25
C SER A 90 9.07 2.76 0.97
N THR A 91 8.75 1.56 0.46
CA THR A 91 9.18 0.28 1.05
C THR A 91 10.70 0.20 1.24
N ALA A 92 11.47 0.72 0.29
CA ALA A 92 12.95 0.72 0.36
C ALA A 92 13.55 2.06 0.80
N SER A 93 12.95 3.19 0.40
CA SER A 93 13.53 4.50 0.71
C SER A 93 13.49 4.83 2.20
N THR A 94 12.48 4.35 2.93
CA THR A 94 12.42 4.52 4.39
C THR A 94 13.55 3.81 5.10
N VAL A 95 13.96 2.65 4.62
CA VAL A 95 15.12 1.90 5.11
C VAL A 95 16.41 2.72 4.87
N ALA A 96 16.62 3.16 3.62
CA ALA A 96 17.81 3.94 3.27
C ALA A 96 17.88 5.27 4.04
N LEU A 97 16.76 5.98 4.22
CA LEU A 97 16.70 7.24 4.99
C LEU A 97 16.99 7.03 6.48
N ARG A 98 16.82 5.82 7.02
CA ARG A 98 17.27 5.47 8.37
C ARG A 98 18.76 5.16 8.46
N GLY A 99 19.47 5.15 7.33
CA GLY A 99 20.88 4.75 7.27
C GLY A 99 21.09 3.24 7.23
N ALA A 100 20.02 2.44 7.26
CA ALA A 100 20.07 1.01 7.05
C ALA A 100 20.17 0.70 5.54
N ARG A 101 20.62 -0.50 5.18
CA ARG A 101 20.75 -0.95 3.80
C ARG A 101 19.49 -1.70 3.38
N PRO A 102 18.72 -1.25 2.38
CA PRO A 102 17.72 -2.10 1.74
C PRO A 102 18.45 -3.19 0.94
N VAL A 103 18.15 -4.44 1.25
CA VAL A 103 18.61 -5.62 0.50
C VAL A 103 17.44 -6.08 -0.34
N PHE A 104 17.57 -5.92 -1.66
CA PHE A 104 16.49 -6.31 -2.56
C PHE A 104 16.45 -7.83 -2.74
N ALA A 105 15.24 -8.37 -2.86
CA ALA A 105 15.00 -9.74 -3.28
C ALA A 105 13.96 -9.75 -4.42
N ASP A 106 14.03 -10.75 -5.31
CA ASP A 106 13.15 -10.83 -6.46
C ASP A 106 11.72 -11.20 -6.03
N VAL A 107 10.80 -11.11 -6.94
CA VAL A 107 9.37 -11.25 -6.70
C VAL A 107 8.79 -12.40 -7.51
N GLU A 108 7.62 -12.88 -7.13
CA GLU A 108 6.88 -13.87 -7.91
C GLU A 108 6.27 -13.22 -9.15
N TYR A 109 6.46 -13.83 -10.32
CA TYR A 109 5.94 -13.29 -11.57
C TYR A 109 4.42 -13.17 -11.61
N GLU A 110 3.73 -14.12 -10.98
CA GLU A 110 2.26 -14.16 -11.03
C GLU A 110 1.62 -13.04 -10.21
N THR A 111 2.25 -12.65 -9.11
CA THR A 111 1.67 -11.73 -8.13
C THR A 111 2.38 -10.37 -8.08
N GLY A 112 3.65 -10.33 -8.44
CA GLY A 112 4.54 -9.18 -8.22
C GLY A 112 4.94 -9.00 -6.75
N LEU A 113 4.60 -9.95 -5.88
CA LEU A 113 4.90 -9.90 -4.46
C LEU A 113 6.26 -10.51 -4.16
N LEU A 114 6.89 -10.12 -3.06
CA LEU A 114 8.16 -10.66 -2.61
C LEU A 114 8.11 -12.20 -2.56
N ASP A 115 9.07 -12.85 -3.21
CA ASP A 115 9.22 -14.31 -3.14
C ASP A 115 9.88 -14.68 -1.79
N PRO A 116 9.21 -15.51 -0.95
CA PRO A 116 9.78 -15.94 0.32
C PRO A 116 11.14 -16.65 0.18
N ALA A 117 11.33 -17.47 -0.85
CA ALA A 117 12.60 -18.17 -1.07
C ALA A 117 13.71 -17.19 -1.45
N ALA A 118 13.43 -16.21 -2.31
CA ALA A 118 14.38 -15.16 -2.66
C ALA A 118 14.69 -14.26 -1.44
N ALA A 119 13.68 -13.98 -0.62
CA ALA A 119 13.85 -13.20 0.61
C ALA A 119 14.75 -13.94 1.62
N GLU A 120 14.54 -15.23 1.84
CA GLU A 120 15.39 -16.02 2.75
C GLU A 120 16.82 -16.13 2.23
N ALA A 121 17.01 -16.32 0.91
CA ALA A 121 18.34 -16.37 0.31
C ALA A 121 19.12 -15.04 0.42
N ALA A 122 18.42 -13.92 0.59
CA ALA A 122 19.01 -12.59 0.77
C ALA A 122 19.35 -12.26 2.24
N VAL A 123 19.02 -13.13 3.20
CA VAL A 123 19.34 -12.92 4.62
C VAL A 123 20.84 -13.08 4.85
N THR A 124 21.44 -12.14 5.57
CA THR A 124 22.84 -12.12 6.00
C THR A 124 22.94 -11.99 7.52
N GLU A 125 24.15 -12.02 8.08
CA GLU A 125 24.39 -11.75 9.50
C GLU A 125 24.03 -10.31 9.93
N HIS A 126 23.92 -9.37 8.96
CA HIS A 126 23.54 -7.98 9.17
C HIS A 126 22.03 -7.75 9.04
N THR A 127 21.29 -8.72 8.53
CA THR A 127 19.83 -8.59 8.38
C THR A 127 19.17 -8.49 9.74
N ARG A 128 18.26 -7.51 9.88
CA ARG A 128 17.49 -7.28 11.11
C ARG A 128 15.98 -7.33 10.89
N ALA A 129 15.53 -7.12 9.66
CA ALA A 129 14.09 -7.14 9.36
C ALA A 129 13.78 -7.68 7.96
N LEU A 130 12.58 -8.26 7.84
CA LEU A 130 11.90 -8.52 6.58
C LEU A 130 10.77 -7.49 6.42
N LEU A 131 10.65 -6.91 5.23
CA LEU A 131 9.64 -5.91 4.91
C LEU A 131 8.88 -6.30 3.62
N PRO A 132 8.05 -7.36 3.65
CA PRO A 132 7.16 -7.68 2.53
C PRO A 132 6.11 -6.58 2.35
N ALA A 133 5.71 -6.33 1.09
CA ALA A 133 4.72 -5.34 0.74
C ALA A 133 3.50 -5.98 0.07
N TYR A 134 2.32 -5.55 0.47
CA TYR A 134 1.08 -5.83 -0.26
C TYR A 134 1.03 -4.95 -1.50
N LEU A 135 0.77 -5.55 -2.66
CA LEU A 135 0.69 -4.83 -3.92
C LEU A 135 -0.58 -5.19 -4.69
N PHE A 136 -1.16 -4.19 -5.33
CA PHE A 136 -2.26 -4.31 -6.30
C PHE A 136 -3.52 -4.97 -5.72
N SER A 137 -3.77 -6.22 -6.08
CA SER A 137 -4.82 -7.08 -5.55
C SER A 137 -4.26 -8.32 -4.84
N GLY A 138 -2.95 -8.35 -4.61
CA GLY A 138 -2.24 -9.47 -4.03
C GLY A 138 -2.00 -9.35 -2.54
N SER A 139 -1.88 -10.50 -1.88
CA SER A 139 -1.48 -10.63 -0.48
C SER A 139 -0.22 -11.49 -0.40
N PRO A 140 0.85 -11.04 0.29
CA PRO A 140 2.05 -11.83 0.48
C PRO A 140 1.78 -13.12 1.26
N LYS A 141 2.63 -14.12 1.09
CA LYS A 141 2.60 -15.38 1.85
C LYS A 141 3.11 -15.14 3.29
N MET A 142 2.30 -14.46 4.09
CA MET A 142 2.73 -13.95 5.40
C MET A 142 3.16 -15.05 6.36
N GLY A 143 2.53 -16.22 6.33
CA GLY A 143 2.97 -17.39 7.12
C GLY A 143 4.42 -17.78 6.83
N ALA A 144 4.83 -17.82 5.55
CA ALA A 144 6.20 -18.13 5.17
C ALA A 144 7.19 -17.07 5.68
N PHE A 145 6.84 -15.77 5.58
CA PHE A 145 7.69 -14.70 6.12
C PHE A 145 7.80 -14.74 7.63
N ALA A 146 6.73 -15.10 8.35
CA ALA A 146 6.77 -15.29 9.80
C ALA A 146 7.71 -16.43 10.21
N GLU A 147 7.69 -17.54 9.46
CA GLU A 147 8.62 -18.67 9.71
C GLU A 147 10.08 -18.28 9.45
N ILE A 148 10.36 -17.56 8.35
CA ILE A 148 11.71 -17.06 8.04
C ILE A 148 12.17 -16.10 9.13
N ALA A 149 11.34 -15.15 9.53
CA ALA A 149 11.65 -14.20 10.59
C ALA A 149 11.97 -14.90 11.91
N ALA A 150 11.20 -15.94 12.27
CA ALA A 150 11.45 -16.73 13.48
C ALA A 150 12.78 -17.52 13.40
N ARG A 151 13.08 -18.18 12.27
CA ARG A 151 14.34 -18.94 12.09
C ARG A 151 15.58 -18.07 12.22
N HIS A 152 15.51 -16.83 11.71
CA HIS A 152 16.64 -15.91 11.67
C HIS A 152 16.60 -14.82 12.74
N SER A 153 15.62 -14.86 13.66
CA SER A 153 15.43 -13.86 14.73
C SER A 153 15.31 -12.43 14.18
N LEU A 154 14.53 -12.26 13.11
CA LEU A 154 14.32 -10.99 12.42
C LEU A 154 13.00 -10.34 12.85
N HIS A 155 12.95 -9.02 12.77
CA HIS A 155 11.67 -8.31 12.79
C HIS A 155 10.92 -8.54 11.48
N LEU A 156 9.61 -8.77 11.58
CA LEU A 156 8.71 -8.79 10.42
C LEU A 156 7.85 -7.53 10.47
N VAL A 157 7.98 -6.68 9.46
CA VAL A 157 7.20 -5.45 9.29
C VAL A 157 6.40 -5.56 8.00
N GLU A 158 5.10 -5.27 8.05
CA GLU A 158 4.24 -5.39 6.88
C GLU A 158 3.99 -4.01 6.25
N ASP A 159 4.45 -3.81 5.02
CA ASP A 159 3.96 -2.69 4.21
C ASP A 159 2.57 -3.05 3.65
N SER A 160 1.59 -2.96 4.51
CA SER A 160 0.17 -3.19 4.21
C SER A 160 -0.59 -1.88 3.88
N ALA A 161 0.11 -0.90 3.34
CA ALA A 161 -0.40 0.44 3.05
C ALA A 161 -1.67 0.47 2.18
N ILE A 162 -1.94 -0.59 1.42
CA ILE A 162 -3.13 -0.72 0.56
C ILE A 162 -4.16 -1.70 1.10
N ALA A 163 -3.91 -2.34 2.25
CA ALA A 163 -4.55 -3.59 2.61
C ALA A 163 -5.50 -3.51 3.82
N LEU A 164 -5.92 -2.29 4.23
CA LEU A 164 -6.95 -2.17 5.28
C LEU A 164 -8.25 -2.85 4.83
N GLY A 165 -8.74 -3.77 5.65
CA GLY A 165 -9.91 -4.60 5.37
C GLY A 165 -9.61 -5.87 4.56
N ALA A 166 -8.33 -6.17 4.29
CA ALA A 166 -7.91 -7.47 3.77
C ALA A 166 -7.57 -8.44 4.91
N GLU A 167 -7.73 -9.74 4.62
CA GLU A 167 -7.34 -10.84 5.49
C GLU A 167 -6.40 -11.79 4.74
N VAL A 168 -5.45 -12.34 5.47
CA VAL A 168 -4.51 -13.37 5.00
C VAL A 168 -4.42 -14.44 6.08
N ASP A 169 -4.62 -15.70 5.71
CA ASP A 169 -4.56 -16.83 6.64
C ASP A 169 -5.43 -16.62 7.92
N GLY A 170 -6.61 -16.00 7.75
CA GLY A 170 -7.56 -15.73 8.85
C GLY A 170 -7.16 -14.60 9.79
N LYS A 171 -6.17 -13.79 9.43
CA LYS A 171 -5.78 -12.58 10.18
C LYS A 171 -5.86 -11.34 9.30
N PRO A 172 -6.24 -10.18 9.85
CA PRO A 172 -6.16 -8.92 9.12
C PRO A 172 -4.73 -8.65 8.62
N ALA A 173 -4.62 -8.15 7.39
CA ALA A 173 -3.35 -7.69 6.83
C ALA A 173 -2.74 -6.62 7.75
N GLY A 174 -1.43 -6.66 7.96
CA GLY A 174 -0.73 -5.80 8.92
C GLY A 174 -0.63 -6.38 10.34
N ARG A 175 -1.15 -7.62 10.57
CA ARG A 175 -1.19 -8.27 11.89
C ARG A 175 -0.36 -9.55 11.99
N HIS A 176 0.42 -9.88 10.98
CA HIS A 176 1.24 -11.10 10.95
C HIS A 176 2.64 -10.87 11.53
N GLY A 177 3.14 -9.63 11.50
CA GLY A 177 4.46 -9.24 11.97
C GLY A 177 4.43 -8.46 13.29
N HIS A 178 5.57 -7.84 13.61
CA HIS A 178 5.72 -6.97 14.78
C HIS A 178 4.93 -5.67 14.64
N ALA A 179 4.77 -5.19 13.39
CA ALA A 179 3.96 -4.03 13.06
C ALA A 179 3.50 -4.08 11.60
N GLY A 180 2.35 -3.45 11.34
CA GLY A 180 1.82 -3.21 10.00
C GLY A 180 1.51 -1.74 9.77
N VAL A 181 1.40 -1.38 8.49
CA VAL A 181 1.16 0.00 8.07
C VAL A 181 -0.10 0.09 7.22
N TYR A 182 -0.95 1.08 7.48
CA TYR A 182 -1.98 1.49 6.53
C TYR A 182 -1.73 2.91 6.04
N SER A 183 -2.08 3.15 4.78
CA SER A 183 -2.05 4.48 4.17
C SER A 183 -3.48 4.96 3.89
N PHE A 184 -3.73 6.21 4.20
CA PHE A 184 -4.97 6.89 3.88
C PHE A 184 -4.79 7.95 2.78
N PHE A 185 -3.72 7.83 1.96
CA PHE A 185 -3.61 8.63 0.73
C PHE A 185 -4.93 8.54 -0.06
N PRO A 186 -5.44 9.63 -0.64
CA PRO A 186 -6.81 9.68 -1.20
C PRO A 186 -7.20 8.53 -2.13
N ALA A 187 -6.28 7.98 -2.93
CA ALA A 187 -6.56 6.85 -3.82
C ALA A 187 -6.69 5.48 -3.10
N LYS A 188 -6.27 5.38 -1.84
CA LYS A 188 -6.32 4.12 -1.07
C LYS A 188 -7.76 3.70 -0.75
N PRO A 189 -8.00 2.41 -0.40
CA PRO A 189 -9.35 1.92 -0.11
C PRO A 189 -10.12 2.79 0.89
N ALA A 190 -9.50 3.14 2.01
CA ALA A 190 -10.03 4.07 3.01
C ALA A 190 -9.50 5.50 2.84
N GLY A 191 -9.12 5.91 1.62
CA GLY A 191 -8.42 7.18 1.39
C GLY A 191 -9.10 8.42 1.98
N GLY A 192 -8.30 9.24 2.64
CA GLY A 192 -8.68 10.51 3.26
C GLY A 192 -8.73 11.69 2.28
N ILE A 193 -8.71 12.89 2.82
CA ILE A 193 -8.71 14.18 2.09
C ILE A 193 -7.30 14.76 1.89
N GLY A 194 -6.27 14.04 2.33
CA GLY A 194 -4.86 14.40 2.22
C GLY A 194 -4.00 13.21 2.60
N ASP A 195 -2.74 13.46 2.95
CA ASP A 195 -1.86 12.43 3.44
C ASP A 195 -2.18 12.03 4.87
N ALA A 196 -2.24 10.73 5.11
CA ALA A 196 -2.35 10.15 6.43
C ALA A 196 -1.93 8.67 6.42
N GLY A 197 -1.61 8.13 7.60
CA GLY A 197 -1.26 6.73 7.78
C GLY A 197 -1.54 6.24 9.18
N MET A 198 -1.42 4.93 9.37
CA MET A 198 -1.61 4.28 10.66
C MET A 198 -0.58 3.17 10.82
N ILE A 199 -0.01 3.06 12.01
CA ILE A 199 0.76 1.91 12.47
C ILE A 199 -0.16 1.04 13.30
N VAL A 200 -0.12 -0.27 13.11
CA VAL A 200 -0.80 -1.24 13.98
C VAL A 200 0.22 -2.22 14.56
N THR A 201 0.08 -2.56 15.84
CA THR A 201 0.99 -3.46 16.55
C THR A 201 0.35 -4.01 17.82
N ASP A 202 0.84 -5.15 18.29
CA ASP A 202 0.52 -5.69 19.62
C ASP A 202 1.62 -5.42 20.65
N ASP A 203 2.73 -4.81 20.23
CA ASP A 203 3.87 -4.50 21.08
C ASP A 203 3.67 -3.14 21.77
N ASP A 204 3.48 -3.17 23.10
CA ASP A 204 3.29 -1.98 23.94
C ASP A 204 4.46 -0.99 23.83
N GLU A 205 5.69 -1.51 23.78
CA GLU A 205 6.90 -0.68 23.75
C GLU A 205 7.07 -0.02 22.37
N LEU A 206 6.81 -0.77 21.29
CA LEU A 206 6.82 -0.23 19.94
C LEU A 206 5.74 0.86 19.80
N ALA A 207 4.53 0.62 20.29
CA ALA A 207 3.45 1.60 20.26
C ALA A 207 3.77 2.86 21.05
N ARG A 208 4.33 2.70 22.26
CA ARG A 208 4.78 3.82 23.11
C ARG A 208 5.86 4.65 22.42
N THR A 209 6.85 3.97 21.87
CA THR A 209 7.98 4.61 21.18
C THR A 209 7.52 5.29 19.89
N ALA A 210 6.62 4.68 19.11
CA ALA A 210 6.04 5.27 17.91
C ALA A 210 5.25 6.56 18.22
N ARG A 211 4.47 6.58 19.32
CA ARG A 211 3.76 7.80 19.77
C ARG A 211 4.71 8.93 20.13
N MET A 212 5.85 8.63 20.74
CA MET A 212 6.88 9.64 21.00
C MET A 212 7.55 10.11 19.70
N LEU A 213 7.98 9.16 18.84
CA LEU A 213 8.72 9.48 17.62
C LEU A 213 7.89 10.33 16.65
N ARG A 214 6.59 10.07 16.48
CA ARG A 214 5.72 10.88 15.62
C ARG A 214 5.59 12.33 16.04
N ASN A 215 5.89 12.62 17.33
CA ASN A 215 5.77 13.94 17.94
C ASN A 215 7.11 14.40 18.56
N HIS A 216 8.15 14.48 17.73
CA HIS A 216 9.48 15.00 18.09
C HIS A 216 10.18 14.27 19.24
N GLY A 217 9.83 13.00 19.54
CA GLY A 217 10.41 12.23 20.63
C GLY A 217 9.96 12.64 22.02
N GLN A 218 8.83 13.35 22.13
CA GLN A 218 8.25 13.78 23.39
C GLN A 218 7.37 12.68 24.00
N PRO A 219 7.59 12.27 25.26
CA PRO A 219 6.64 11.42 25.96
C PRO A 219 5.36 12.19 26.30
N ALA A 220 4.26 11.45 26.46
CA ALA A 220 2.97 12.03 26.82
C ALA A 220 3.07 12.90 28.08
N GLY A 221 2.43 14.06 28.05
CA GLY A 221 2.38 14.99 29.20
C GLY A 221 3.65 15.80 29.49
N LYS A 222 4.77 15.55 28.79
CA LYS A 222 6.03 16.26 28.99
C LYS A 222 6.36 17.21 27.83
N ARG A 223 5.65 18.32 27.72
CA ARG A 223 5.87 19.31 26.66
C ARG A 223 7.31 19.86 26.71
N PHE A 224 7.98 19.94 25.53
CA PHE A 224 9.35 20.40 25.33
C PHE A 224 10.44 19.55 26.01
N TYR A 225 10.11 18.34 26.48
CA TYR A 225 11.07 17.36 26.93
C TYR A 225 11.17 16.24 25.86
N HIS A 226 12.36 16.01 25.34
CA HIS A 226 12.58 15.08 24.21
C HIS A 226 13.48 13.94 24.69
N GLU A 227 12.93 12.74 24.78
CA GLU A 227 13.69 11.53 25.16
C GLU A 227 14.38 10.91 23.93
N LEU A 228 13.78 11.10 22.73
CA LEU A 228 14.26 10.54 21.49
C LEU A 228 14.39 11.62 20.41
N LEU A 229 15.22 11.36 19.40
CA LEU A 229 15.21 12.15 18.16
C LEU A 229 14.01 11.68 17.33
N GLY A 230 12.96 12.46 17.33
CA GLY A 230 11.70 12.13 16.65
C GLY A 230 11.44 13.01 15.45
N PHE A 231 10.23 12.85 14.91
CA PHE A 231 9.76 13.47 13.67
C PHE A 231 8.56 14.39 13.95
N ASN A 232 8.27 15.29 13.02
CA ASN A 232 6.94 15.85 12.87
C ASN A 232 6.16 14.93 11.91
N CYS A 233 5.55 13.87 12.45
CA CYS A 233 4.82 12.87 11.69
C CYS A 233 3.42 12.64 12.30
N ARG A 234 2.73 13.74 12.59
CA ARG A 234 1.42 13.75 13.25
C ARG A 234 0.30 13.75 12.22
N MET A 235 -0.81 13.11 12.57
CA MET A 235 -2.07 13.28 11.86
C MET A 235 -2.81 14.49 12.43
N ASP A 236 -3.49 15.25 11.55
CA ASP A 236 -4.38 16.33 11.94
C ASP A 236 -5.81 15.83 12.21
N GLU A 237 -6.59 16.64 12.95
CA GLU A 237 -7.97 16.32 13.33
C GLU A 237 -8.95 16.38 12.15
N LEU A 238 -8.66 17.18 11.11
CA LEU A 238 -9.50 17.26 9.92
C LEU A 238 -9.50 15.93 9.18
N THR A 239 -8.31 15.40 8.91
CA THR A 239 -8.13 14.11 8.25
C THR A 239 -8.70 12.97 9.11
N ALA A 240 -8.44 12.98 10.43
CA ALA A 240 -8.98 11.96 11.33
C ALA A 240 -10.52 12.02 11.39
N GLY A 241 -11.10 13.21 11.49
CA GLY A 241 -12.55 13.41 11.50
C GLY A 241 -13.22 12.91 10.21
N PHE A 242 -12.64 13.21 9.06
CA PHE A 242 -13.13 12.70 7.78
C PHE A 242 -13.02 11.17 7.69
N LEU A 243 -11.91 10.59 8.11
CA LEU A 243 -11.72 9.14 8.10
C LEU A 243 -12.75 8.43 8.99
N LEU A 244 -13.07 8.98 10.15
CA LEU A 244 -14.12 8.46 11.03
C LEU A 244 -15.50 8.41 10.37
N ARG A 245 -15.83 9.38 9.50
CA ARG A 245 -17.07 9.36 8.71
C ARG A 245 -17.02 8.35 7.58
N LYS A 246 -15.86 8.09 7.01
CA LYS A 246 -15.69 7.22 5.85
C LYS A 246 -15.53 5.74 6.21
N LEU A 247 -14.90 5.41 7.34
CA LEU A 247 -14.64 4.03 7.75
C LEU A 247 -15.88 3.13 7.81
N PRO A 248 -17.07 3.59 8.25
CA PRO A 248 -18.29 2.77 8.20
C PRO A 248 -18.69 2.29 6.80
N HIS A 249 -18.21 2.97 5.75
CA HIS A 249 -18.47 2.63 4.36
C HIS A 249 -17.39 1.75 3.73
N LEU A 250 -16.29 1.45 4.43
CA LEU A 250 -15.13 0.75 3.87
C LEU A 250 -15.50 -0.59 3.24
N ASP A 251 -16.30 -1.40 3.92
CA ASP A 251 -16.63 -2.75 3.46
C ASP A 251 -17.43 -2.71 2.15
N ARG A 252 -18.37 -1.76 2.01
CA ARG A 252 -19.09 -1.50 0.75
C ARG A 252 -18.15 -1.05 -0.37
N LEU A 253 -17.17 -0.19 -0.06
CA LEU A 253 -16.20 0.29 -1.04
C LEU A 253 -15.26 -0.84 -1.51
N LEU A 254 -14.86 -1.73 -0.61
CA LEU A 254 -14.05 -2.90 -0.93
C LEU A 254 -14.84 -3.91 -1.77
N GLU A 255 -16.10 -4.15 -1.42
CA GLU A 255 -16.97 -5.06 -2.19
C GLU A 255 -17.15 -4.56 -3.62
N ARG A 256 -17.43 -3.26 -3.81
CA ARG A 256 -17.54 -2.67 -5.14
C ARG A 256 -16.27 -2.86 -5.98
N ARG A 257 -15.09 -2.81 -5.38
CA ARG A 257 -13.82 -3.10 -6.05
C ARG A 257 -13.70 -4.57 -6.46
N ARG A 258 -14.16 -5.49 -5.62
CA ARG A 258 -14.16 -6.94 -5.93
C ARG A 258 -15.12 -7.26 -7.08
N GLU A 259 -16.32 -6.66 -7.10
CA GLU A 259 -17.26 -6.79 -8.21
C GLU A 259 -16.62 -6.40 -9.55
N ILE A 260 -15.96 -5.23 -9.61
CA ILE A 260 -15.26 -4.75 -10.80
C ILE A 260 -14.14 -5.72 -11.20
N ALA A 261 -13.35 -6.17 -10.22
CA ALA A 261 -12.27 -7.12 -10.46
C ALA A 261 -12.79 -8.47 -11.00
N ALA A 262 -13.96 -8.93 -10.57
CA ALA A 262 -14.58 -10.14 -11.05
C ALA A 262 -14.98 -10.03 -12.53
N VAL A 263 -15.51 -8.87 -12.98
CA VAL A 263 -15.80 -8.59 -14.39
C VAL A 263 -14.51 -8.66 -15.22
N TYR A 264 -13.43 -8.08 -14.74
CA TYR A 264 -12.12 -8.15 -15.42
C TYR A 264 -11.59 -9.58 -15.47
N GLU A 265 -11.69 -10.32 -14.38
CA GLU A 265 -11.24 -11.71 -14.33
C GLU A 265 -11.96 -12.58 -15.35
N GLU A 266 -13.29 -12.54 -15.38
CA GLU A 266 -14.10 -13.31 -16.32
C GLU A 266 -13.78 -12.95 -17.77
N GLY A 267 -13.70 -11.66 -18.08
CA GLY A 267 -13.53 -11.18 -19.44
C GLY A 267 -12.11 -11.26 -19.99
N LEU A 268 -11.08 -11.17 -19.14
CA LEU A 268 -9.68 -11.10 -19.58
C LEU A 268 -8.94 -12.44 -19.49
N ARG A 269 -9.36 -13.36 -18.63
CA ARG A 269 -8.71 -14.68 -18.50
C ARG A 269 -8.63 -15.48 -19.81
N PRO A 270 -9.62 -15.44 -20.72
CA PRO A 270 -9.54 -16.12 -22.02
C PRO A 270 -8.46 -15.56 -22.96
N LEU A 271 -7.86 -14.42 -22.66
CA LEU A 271 -6.81 -13.79 -23.49
C LEU A 271 -5.41 -14.35 -23.23
N ALA A 272 -5.25 -15.23 -22.24
CA ALA A 272 -3.97 -15.90 -21.99
C ALA A 272 -3.49 -16.69 -23.21
N PRO A 273 -2.18 -16.75 -23.49
CA PRO A 273 -1.08 -16.15 -22.70
C PRO A 273 -0.69 -14.71 -23.12
N ALA A 274 -1.40 -14.08 -24.06
CA ALA A 274 -1.06 -12.75 -24.57
C ALA A 274 -1.26 -11.65 -23.53
N LEU A 275 -2.24 -11.83 -22.65
CA LEU A 275 -2.49 -11.01 -21.46
C LEU A 275 -2.77 -11.94 -20.29
N LEU A 276 -2.09 -11.70 -19.16
CA LEU A 276 -2.23 -12.48 -17.93
C LEU A 276 -2.84 -11.62 -16.83
N PRO A 277 -4.08 -11.86 -16.42
CA PRO A 277 -4.67 -11.22 -15.25
C PRO A 277 -3.98 -11.68 -13.96
N PRO A 278 -4.18 -10.97 -12.83
CA PRO A 278 -3.70 -11.42 -11.52
C PRO A 278 -4.34 -12.78 -11.16
N PRO A 279 -3.77 -13.52 -10.18
CA PRO A 279 -4.38 -14.76 -9.69
C PRO A 279 -5.83 -14.56 -9.24
N ALA A 280 -6.68 -15.52 -9.57
CA ALA A 280 -8.10 -15.53 -9.24
C ALA A 280 -8.37 -15.51 -7.72
N GLY A 281 -9.62 -15.19 -7.38
CA GLY A 281 -10.09 -15.20 -5.99
C GLY A 281 -9.73 -13.92 -5.26
N PHE A 282 -10.68 -12.97 -5.22
CA PHE A 282 -10.52 -11.69 -4.55
C PHE A 282 -11.16 -11.63 -3.16
N GLU A 283 -11.75 -12.73 -2.72
CA GLU A 283 -12.33 -12.84 -1.38
C GLU A 283 -11.25 -12.61 -0.31
N GLY A 284 -11.56 -11.82 0.70
CA GLY A 284 -10.62 -11.44 1.74
C GLY A 284 -9.49 -10.49 1.29
N ARG A 285 -9.40 -10.11 0.00
CA ARG A 285 -8.38 -9.20 -0.49
C ARG A 285 -8.87 -7.76 -0.56
N SER A 286 -7.96 -6.83 -0.30
CA SER A 286 -8.16 -5.42 -0.63
C SER A 286 -7.72 -5.20 -2.07
N VAL A 287 -8.66 -5.21 -3.01
CA VAL A 287 -8.37 -4.96 -4.42
C VAL A 287 -8.14 -3.47 -4.63
N TYR A 288 -6.91 -3.02 -4.43
CA TYR A 288 -6.55 -1.61 -4.61
C TYR A 288 -6.47 -1.21 -6.08
N THR A 289 -5.78 -2.02 -6.90
CA THR A 289 -5.66 -1.84 -8.34
C THR A 289 -5.71 -3.20 -9.04
N TYR A 290 -6.17 -3.23 -10.30
CA TYR A 290 -6.17 -4.43 -11.12
C TYR A 290 -5.03 -4.34 -12.14
N VAL A 291 -3.96 -5.09 -11.91
CA VAL A 291 -2.76 -5.06 -12.75
C VAL A 291 -2.69 -6.32 -13.57
N VAL A 292 -2.69 -6.14 -14.89
CA VAL A 292 -2.47 -7.23 -15.87
C VAL A 292 -1.01 -7.22 -16.34
N ARG A 293 -0.52 -8.36 -16.79
CA ARG A 293 0.78 -8.52 -17.45
C ARG A 293 0.52 -8.69 -18.95
N ALA A 294 0.99 -7.73 -19.73
CA ALA A 294 0.77 -7.67 -21.17
C ALA A 294 2.11 -7.58 -21.90
N GLN A 295 2.44 -8.53 -22.77
CA GLN A 295 3.69 -8.52 -23.53
C GLN A 295 3.79 -7.30 -24.45
N GLN A 296 2.66 -6.82 -24.98
CA GLN A 296 2.53 -5.61 -25.82
C GLN A 296 1.95 -4.47 -25.00
N ARG A 297 2.51 -4.20 -23.81
CA ARG A 297 1.96 -3.23 -22.87
C ARG A 297 1.79 -1.83 -23.46
N GLU A 298 2.78 -1.28 -24.15
CA GLU A 298 2.72 0.08 -24.66
C GLU A 298 1.71 0.22 -25.81
N GLU A 299 1.63 -0.78 -26.69
CA GLU A 299 0.64 -0.82 -27.77
C GLU A 299 -0.79 -0.95 -27.22
N LEU A 300 -0.98 -1.82 -26.23
CA LEU A 300 -2.27 -1.96 -25.54
C LEU A 300 -2.65 -0.64 -24.85
N ARG A 301 -1.71 -0.01 -24.16
CA ARG A 301 -1.90 1.28 -23.48
C ARG A 301 -2.32 2.37 -24.47
N ALA A 302 -1.62 2.47 -25.59
CA ALA A 302 -1.96 3.43 -26.67
C ALA A 302 -3.35 3.17 -27.27
N HIS A 303 -3.69 1.89 -27.48
CA HIS A 303 -5.01 1.47 -27.99
C HIS A 303 -6.13 1.87 -27.02
N LEU A 304 -5.97 1.63 -25.72
CA LEU A 304 -6.95 1.99 -24.69
C LEU A 304 -7.11 3.51 -24.58
N ALA A 305 -6.00 4.24 -24.59
CA ALA A 305 -6.03 5.71 -24.58
C ALA A 305 -6.79 6.28 -25.79
N GLY A 306 -6.61 5.69 -26.97
CA GLY A 306 -7.36 6.05 -28.19
C GLY A 306 -8.88 5.81 -28.10
N GLN A 307 -9.33 5.02 -27.14
CA GLN A 307 -10.75 4.77 -26.84
C GLN A 307 -11.24 5.52 -25.59
N GLY A 308 -10.45 6.45 -25.05
CA GLY A 308 -10.79 7.22 -23.86
C GLY A 308 -10.67 6.45 -22.55
N ILE A 309 -9.93 5.32 -22.53
CA ILE A 309 -9.69 4.53 -21.32
C ILE A 309 -8.31 4.88 -20.78
N GLU A 310 -8.26 5.45 -19.59
CA GLU A 310 -7.01 5.77 -18.90
C GLU A 310 -6.43 4.54 -18.22
N THR A 311 -5.11 4.44 -18.19
CA THR A 311 -4.38 3.35 -17.54
C THR A 311 -3.14 3.88 -16.81
N ALA A 312 -2.60 3.11 -15.88
CA ALA A 312 -1.36 3.46 -15.19
C ALA A 312 -0.33 2.32 -15.29
N VAL A 313 0.95 2.69 -15.16
CA VAL A 313 2.05 1.72 -15.13
C VAL A 313 2.62 1.65 -13.72
N TYR A 314 2.45 0.53 -13.06
CA TYR A 314 3.00 0.24 -11.75
C TYR A 314 3.89 -1.02 -11.85
N TYR A 315 5.23 -0.88 -11.91
CA TYR A 315 6.00 0.35 -11.97
C TYR A 315 6.92 0.32 -13.21
N PRO A 316 7.22 1.47 -13.85
CA PRO A 316 7.97 1.47 -15.12
C PRO A 316 9.45 1.11 -14.95
N ARG A 317 9.95 1.05 -13.71
CA ARG A 317 11.33 0.70 -13.38
C ARG A 317 11.35 0.03 -11.99
N PRO A 318 12.01 -1.12 -11.82
CA PRO A 318 12.13 -1.76 -10.52
C PRO A 318 13.05 -0.97 -9.60
N LEU A 319 12.94 -1.18 -8.29
CA LEU A 319 13.61 -0.34 -7.29
C LEU A 319 15.13 -0.37 -7.39
N HIS A 320 15.71 -1.54 -7.63
CA HIS A 320 17.17 -1.70 -7.75
C HIS A 320 17.79 -0.92 -8.92
N LEU A 321 17.01 -0.60 -9.95
CA LEU A 321 17.44 0.21 -11.11
C LEU A 321 17.09 1.69 -10.96
N GLN A 322 16.47 2.12 -9.87
CA GLN A 322 16.22 3.54 -9.63
C GLN A 322 17.52 4.27 -9.28
N PRO A 323 17.78 5.46 -9.86
CA PRO A 323 19.00 6.22 -9.56
C PRO A 323 19.24 6.45 -8.06
N ALA A 324 18.18 6.57 -7.27
CA ALA A 324 18.27 6.76 -5.82
C ALA A 324 18.96 5.58 -5.10
N PHE A 325 18.93 4.38 -5.67
CA PHE A 325 19.54 3.17 -5.11
C PHE A 325 20.82 2.72 -5.85
N ALA A 326 21.33 3.52 -6.79
CA ALA A 326 22.53 3.17 -7.56
C ALA A 326 23.77 2.88 -6.66
N HIS A 327 23.83 3.53 -5.49
CA HIS A 327 24.90 3.33 -4.50
C HIS A 327 24.90 1.94 -3.87
N LEU A 328 23.85 1.13 -4.04
CA LEU A 328 23.78 -0.24 -3.54
C LEU A 328 24.52 -1.25 -4.43
N GLY A 329 24.88 -0.86 -5.66
CA GLY A 329 25.69 -1.64 -6.57
C GLY A 329 24.95 -2.68 -7.41
N TYR A 330 23.62 -2.69 -7.38
CA TYR A 330 22.79 -3.54 -8.24
C TYR A 330 22.76 -3.04 -9.69
N GLY A 331 22.56 -3.97 -10.64
CA GLY A 331 22.49 -3.69 -12.06
C GLY A 331 21.40 -4.48 -12.79
N PRO A 332 21.28 -4.26 -14.10
CA PRO A 332 20.36 -5.05 -14.94
C PRO A 332 20.67 -6.54 -14.89
N GLY A 333 19.65 -7.36 -14.72
CA GLY A 333 19.74 -8.82 -14.61
C GLY A 333 19.79 -9.37 -13.19
N ASP A 334 20.00 -8.52 -12.16
CA ASP A 334 20.07 -8.99 -10.76
C ASP A 334 18.71 -9.47 -10.24
N PHE A 335 17.61 -8.87 -10.71
CA PHE A 335 16.24 -9.25 -10.33
C PHE A 335 15.36 -9.39 -11.58
N PRO A 336 15.53 -10.49 -12.35
CA PRO A 336 14.95 -10.64 -13.68
C PRO A 336 13.41 -10.60 -13.69
N VAL A 337 12.75 -11.09 -12.64
CA VAL A 337 11.28 -11.08 -12.56
C VAL A 337 10.76 -9.66 -12.30
N ALA A 338 11.38 -8.91 -11.38
CA ALA A 338 11.04 -7.51 -11.15
C ALA A 338 11.23 -6.65 -12.40
N GLU A 339 12.29 -6.91 -13.18
CA GLU A 339 12.56 -6.23 -14.45
C GLU A 339 11.53 -6.60 -15.52
N GLN A 340 11.14 -7.88 -15.61
CA GLN A 340 10.11 -8.33 -16.53
C GLN A 340 8.76 -7.67 -16.22
N LEU A 341 8.34 -7.67 -14.97
CA LEU A 341 7.11 -7.02 -14.53
C LEU A 341 7.11 -5.52 -14.83
N SER A 342 8.23 -4.84 -14.72
CA SER A 342 8.34 -3.42 -15.07
C SER A 342 8.09 -3.15 -16.56
N ARG A 343 8.33 -4.14 -17.44
CA ARG A 343 8.03 -4.03 -18.86
C ARG A 343 6.58 -4.39 -19.19
N GLU A 344 5.96 -5.29 -18.43
CA GLU A 344 4.67 -5.92 -18.78
C GLU A 344 3.47 -5.42 -17.95
N ALA A 345 3.69 -4.92 -16.75
CA ALA A 345 2.60 -4.53 -15.84
C ALA A 345 1.84 -3.31 -16.34
N LEU A 346 0.51 -3.44 -16.45
CA LEU A 346 -0.43 -2.37 -16.80
C LEU A 346 -1.62 -2.41 -15.84
N ALA A 347 -1.87 -1.30 -15.16
CA ALA A 347 -3.03 -1.15 -14.29
C ALA A 347 -4.23 -0.62 -15.08
N LEU A 348 -5.32 -1.37 -15.03
CA LEU A 348 -6.62 -1.00 -15.60
C LEU A 348 -7.40 -0.15 -14.60
N PRO A 349 -8.36 0.71 -15.06
CA PRO A 349 -9.21 1.50 -14.17
C PRO A 349 -9.92 0.60 -13.17
N LEU A 350 -9.76 0.87 -11.88
CA LEU A 350 -10.49 0.19 -10.82
C LEU A 350 -10.67 1.11 -9.63
N HIS A 351 -11.86 1.66 -9.47
CA HIS A 351 -12.27 2.45 -8.31
C HIS A 351 -13.78 2.29 -8.05
N PRO A 352 -14.26 2.48 -6.83
CA PRO A 352 -15.67 2.22 -6.49
C PRO A 352 -16.65 3.12 -7.24
N ASP A 353 -16.18 4.28 -7.72
CA ASP A 353 -16.98 5.31 -8.38
C ASP A 353 -17.09 5.08 -9.91
N MET A 354 -16.62 3.93 -10.43
CA MET A 354 -16.76 3.58 -11.85
C MET A 354 -18.24 3.48 -12.24
N ALA A 355 -18.57 4.11 -13.36
CA ALA A 355 -19.93 4.06 -13.92
C ALA A 355 -20.34 2.62 -14.23
N PRO A 356 -21.64 2.28 -14.12
CA PRO A 356 -22.14 0.99 -14.54
C PRO A 356 -21.77 0.68 -16.00
N GLY A 357 -21.29 -0.54 -16.25
CA GLY A 357 -20.86 -0.99 -17.60
C GLY A 357 -19.47 -0.51 -18.02
N ALA A 358 -18.78 0.31 -17.22
CA ALA A 358 -17.44 0.79 -17.58
C ALA A 358 -16.39 -0.35 -17.58
N ALA A 359 -16.48 -1.29 -16.66
CA ALA A 359 -15.57 -2.44 -16.61
C ALA A 359 -15.73 -3.33 -17.86
N GLU A 360 -16.97 -3.59 -18.28
CA GLU A 360 -17.28 -4.34 -19.49
C GLU A 360 -16.76 -3.63 -20.76
N GLN A 361 -16.82 -2.30 -20.79
CA GLN A 361 -16.25 -1.52 -21.90
C GLN A 361 -14.73 -1.66 -21.96
N VAL A 362 -14.03 -1.64 -20.80
CA VAL A 362 -12.59 -1.90 -20.73
C VAL A 362 -12.27 -3.30 -21.23
N VAL A 363 -12.98 -4.34 -20.76
CA VAL A 363 -12.84 -5.74 -21.23
C VAL A 363 -13.01 -5.82 -22.74
N ALA A 364 -14.07 -5.22 -23.30
CA ALA A 364 -14.32 -5.22 -24.73
C ALA A 364 -13.21 -4.52 -25.52
N ALA A 365 -12.65 -3.42 -25.00
CA ALA A 365 -11.56 -2.69 -25.64
C ALA A 365 -10.26 -3.53 -25.67
N VAL A 366 -9.91 -4.15 -24.54
CA VAL A 366 -8.75 -5.05 -24.45
C VAL A 366 -8.91 -6.26 -25.39
N SER A 367 -10.11 -6.87 -25.42
CA SER A 367 -10.40 -8.00 -26.28
C SER A 367 -10.28 -7.65 -27.77
N ARG A 368 -10.76 -6.46 -28.19
CA ARG A 368 -10.60 -5.98 -29.58
C ARG A 368 -9.13 -5.82 -29.98
N PHE A 369 -8.28 -5.32 -29.07
CA PHE A 369 -6.84 -5.21 -29.34
C PHE A 369 -6.21 -6.54 -29.70
N TYR A 370 -6.47 -7.59 -28.91
CA TYR A 370 -5.91 -8.91 -29.16
C TYR A 370 -6.59 -9.68 -30.29
N ALA A 371 -7.85 -9.35 -30.64
CA ALA A 371 -8.52 -9.92 -31.80
C ALA A 371 -8.00 -9.37 -33.14
N ALA A 372 -7.62 -8.08 -33.17
CA ALA A 372 -7.09 -7.44 -34.37
C ALA A 372 -5.63 -7.82 -34.67
N GLY A 373 -4.89 -8.34 -33.71
CA GLY A 373 -3.51 -8.82 -33.86
C GLY A 373 -3.37 -10.30 -34.25
N ARG A 374 -4.52 -11.01 -34.44
CA ARG A 374 -4.60 -12.38 -34.98
C ARG A 374 -4.92 -12.33 -36.45
#